data_1f17c9fd7734ec7b6c76884a45fcbdf1
#
_entry.id   1f17c9fd7734ec7b6c76884a45fcbdf1
#
_cell.length_a   1.000
_cell.length_b   1.000
_cell.length_c   1.000
_cell.angle_alpha   90.00
_cell.angle_beta   90.00
_cell.angle_gamma   90.00
#
_symmetry.space_group_name_H-M   'P 1'
#
loop_
_entity.id
_entity.type
_entity.pdbx_description
1 polymer ?
#
loop_
_entity_poly.entity_id
_entity_poly.type
_entity_poly.pdbx_seq_one_letter_code
_entity_poly.pdbx_strand_id
1 'polypeptide(L)'
;MLTTTIDFAAIKDRQRGTWASGDYAAVATRIHAMAEALAQAADLPAGAEVLDVATGSGNAALAAARCGADVTGVDYVPLLLERARARARTEGLAVALVEGDAECLPFGDATFDAVLSCVGVMFAPDQERAAQELLRVCRPGGTIA
;
A
#
# COMPACT_ATOMS: atom_id res chain seq x y z
N MET A 1 13.83 -36.18 4.13
CA MET A 1 13.81 -34.71 4.32
C MET A 1 12.37 -34.28 4.41
N LEU A 2 11.94 -33.78 5.58
CA LEU A 2 10.60 -33.20 5.72
C LEU A 2 10.66 -31.79 5.11
N THR A 3 10.10 -31.63 3.93
CA THR A 3 9.90 -30.30 3.34
C THR A 3 8.76 -29.63 4.14
N THR A 4 9.11 -28.79 5.08
CA THR A 4 8.11 -27.97 5.79
C THR A 4 7.56 -26.97 4.78
N THR A 5 6.36 -27.23 4.27
CA THR A 5 5.66 -26.25 3.42
C THR A 5 5.26 -25.08 4.31
N ILE A 6 5.70 -23.88 3.95
CA ILE A 6 5.32 -22.64 4.65
C ILE A 6 3.83 -22.38 4.40
N ASP A 7 3.04 -22.26 5.45
CA ASP A 7 1.63 -21.89 5.36
C ASP A 7 1.50 -20.37 5.40
N PHE A 8 1.61 -19.74 4.23
CA PHE A 8 1.47 -18.29 4.09
C PHE A 8 0.08 -17.78 4.50
N ALA A 9 -0.97 -18.59 4.30
CA ALA A 9 -2.32 -18.19 4.68
C ALA A 9 -2.46 -18.05 6.20
N ALA A 10 -1.96 -19.02 6.97
CA ALA A 10 -1.97 -18.94 8.42
C ALA A 10 -1.11 -17.79 8.95
N ILE A 11 -0.02 -17.43 8.26
CA ILE A 11 0.80 -16.27 8.63
C ILE A 11 0.00 -14.98 8.42
N LYS A 12 -0.67 -14.83 7.26
CA LYS A 12 -1.48 -13.65 6.93
C LYS A 12 -2.62 -13.44 7.92
N ASP A 13 -3.32 -14.52 8.31
CA ASP A 13 -4.43 -14.42 9.27
C ASP A 13 -3.95 -13.90 10.63
N ARG A 14 -2.80 -14.36 11.10
CA ARG A 14 -2.18 -13.84 12.34
C ARG A 14 -1.76 -12.38 12.19
N GLN A 15 -1.13 -12.02 11.09
CA GLN A 15 -0.73 -10.64 10.82
C GLN A 15 -1.93 -9.71 10.74
N ARG A 16 -3.00 -10.11 10.05
CA ARG A 16 -4.24 -9.34 9.95
C ARG A 16 -4.81 -9.01 11.33
N GLY A 17 -4.86 -10.00 12.23
CA GLY A 17 -5.26 -9.79 13.62
C GLY A 17 -4.33 -8.85 14.38
N THR A 18 -3.03 -8.97 14.20
CA THR A 18 -2.02 -8.10 14.81
C THR A 18 -2.19 -6.65 14.34
N TRP A 19 -2.28 -6.41 13.03
CA TRP A 19 -2.45 -5.08 12.46
C TRP A 19 -3.79 -4.43 12.84
N ALA A 20 -4.84 -5.22 13.03
CA ALA A 20 -6.14 -4.72 13.48
C ALA A 20 -6.17 -4.37 14.99
N SER A 21 -5.34 -5.01 15.82
CA SER A 21 -5.41 -4.88 17.29
C SER A 21 -4.58 -3.73 17.86
N GLY A 22 -3.59 -3.21 17.13
CA GLY A 22 -2.66 -2.19 17.61
C GLY A 22 -3.11 -0.76 17.32
N ASP A 23 -2.60 0.20 18.10
CA ASP A 23 -2.70 1.62 17.75
C ASP A 23 -1.62 2.00 16.73
N TYR A 24 -1.77 1.48 15.52
CA TYR A 24 -0.85 1.78 14.42
C TYR A 24 -0.96 3.24 13.92
N ALA A 25 -1.99 3.98 14.33
CA ALA A 25 -2.08 5.39 14.05
C ALA A 25 -0.93 6.16 14.73
N ALA A 26 -0.55 5.79 15.95
CA ALA A 26 0.61 6.36 16.64
C ALA A 26 1.93 6.04 15.93
N VAL A 27 2.08 4.80 15.42
CA VAL A 27 3.26 4.42 14.62
C VAL A 27 3.27 5.17 13.29
N ALA A 28 2.12 5.22 12.60
CA ALA A 28 1.96 5.93 11.33
C ALA A 28 2.35 7.41 11.44
N THR A 29 2.04 8.06 12.55
CA THR A 29 2.44 9.45 12.80
C THR A 29 3.97 9.61 12.84
N ARG A 30 4.69 8.65 13.41
CA ARG A 30 6.16 8.69 13.51
C ARG A 30 6.87 8.49 12.19
N ILE A 31 6.26 7.73 11.26
CA ILE A 31 6.81 7.44 9.93
C ILE A 31 6.22 8.32 8.83
N HIS A 32 5.41 9.30 9.19
CA HIS A 32 4.75 10.20 8.22
C HIS A 32 5.75 10.90 7.29
N ALA A 33 6.86 11.40 7.85
CA ALA A 33 7.91 12.06 7.06
C ALA A 33 8.56 11.13 6.02
N MET A 34 8.62 9.81 6.28
CA MET A 34 9.12 8.85 5.30
C MET A 34 8.19 8.73 4.10
N ALA A 35 6.89 8.72 4.33
CA ALA A 35 5.89 8.66 3.26
C ALA A 35 5.91 9.93 2.40
N GLU A 36 6.07 11.10 3.02
CA GLU A 36 6.26 12.36 2.30
C GLU A 36 7.53 12.35 1.44
N ALA A 37 8.64 11.90 2.02
CA ALA A 37 9.91 11.78 1.29
C ALA A 37 9.81 10.78 0.13
N LEU A 38 9.10 9.66 0.32
CA LEU A 38 8.87 8.66 -0.72
C LEU A 38 8.08 9.27 -1.89
N ALA A 39 6.96 9.94 -1.62
CA ALA A 39 6.14 10.57 -2.63
C ALA A 39 6.90 11.65 -3.42
N GLN A 40 7.72 12.44 -2.73
CA GLN A 40 8.60 13.44 -3.37
C GLN A 40 9.67 12.78 -4.24
N ALA A 41 10.33 11.73 -3.74
CA ALA A 41 11.38 11.02 -4.47
C ALA A 41 10.85 10.26 -5.70
N ALA A 42 9.59 9.84 -5.67
CA ALA A 42 8.94 9.19 -6.80
C ALA A 42 8.67 10.14 -7.98
N ASP A 43 8.78 11.46 -7.75
CA ASP A 43 8.65 12.51 -8.78
C ASP A 43 7.39 12.33 -9.66
N LEU A 44 6.25 12.19 -8.98
CA LEU A 44 4.97 11.84 -9.60
C LEU A 44 4.41 13.01 -10.43
N PRO A 45 4.15 12.84 -11.73
CA PRO A 45 3.42 13.83 -12.49
C PRO A 45 2.02 14.05 -11.93
N ALA A 46 1.51 15.28 -12.02
CA ALA A 46 0.12 15.56 -11.66
C ALA A 46 -0.83 14.74 -12.56
N GLY A 47 -1.83 14.10 -11.96
CA GLY A 47 -2.75 13.18 -12.63
C GLY A 47 -2.17 11.80 -12.94
N ALA A 48 -0.96 11.46 -12.44
CA ALA A 48 -0.44 10.11 -12.55
C ALA A 48 -1.32 9.12 -11.77
N GLU A 49 -1.60 7.97 -12.37
CA GLU A 49 -2.29 6.85 -11.74
C GLU A 49 -1.33 6.14 -10.77
N VAL A 50 -1.56 6.25 -9.48
CA VAL A 50 -0.66 5.75 -8.43
C VAL A 50 -1.34 4.71 -7.57
N LEU A 51 -0.68 3.59 -7.33
CA LEU A 51 -1.09 2.58 -6.36
C LEU A 51 -0.18 2.66 -5.12
N ASP A 52 -0.77 2.73 -3.93
CA ASP A 52 -0.08 2.54 -2.66
C ASP A 52 -0.43 1.17 -2.08
N VAL A 53 0.52 0.24 -2.07
CA VAL A 53 0.35 -1.16 -1.65
C VAL A 53 0.66 -1.32 -0.18
N ALA A 54 -0.22 -2.01 0.55
CA ALA A 54 -0.24 -2.08 2.01
C ALA A 54 -0.30 -0.66 2.61
N THR A 55 -1.29 0.09 2.13
CA THR A 55 -1.46 1.53 2.41
C THR A 55 -1.69 1.83 3.90
N GLY A 56 -2.14 0.85 4.67
CA GLY A 56 -2.44 1.02 6.08
C GLY A 56 -3.45 2.15 6.32
N SER A 57 -3.08 3.09 7.19
CA SER A 57 -3.87 4.30 7.43
C SER A 57 -3.63 5.43 6.40
N GLY A 58 -2.98 5.12 5.27
CA GLY A 58 -2.92 5.99 4.10
C GLY A 58 -1.76 6.99 4.05
N ASN A 59 -0.65 6.76 4.75
CA ASN A 59 0.44 7.75 4.77
C ASN A 59 0.99 8.09 3.38
N ALA A 60 1.39 7.07 2.59
CA ALA A 60 1.95 7.29 1.27
C ALA A 60 0.86 7.66 0.24
N ALA A 61 -0.33 7.06 0.34
CA ALA A 61 -1.46 7.41 -0.50
C ALA A 61 -1.84 8.90 -0.38
N LEU A 62 -1.94 9.41 0.85
CA LEU A 62 -2.28 10.83 1.08
C LEU A 62 -1.13 11.75 0.65
N ALA A 63 0.14 11.36 0.87
CA ALA A 63 1.28 12.11 0.40
C ALA A 63 1.29 12.24 -1.12
N ALA A 64 1.05 11.14 -1.86
CA ALA A 64 0.95 11.16 -3.32
C ALA A 64 -0.24 11.99 -3.81
N ALA A 65 -1.39 11.91 -3.13
CA ALA A 65 -2.57 12.71 -3.47
C ALA A 65 -2.31 14.23 -3.27
N ARG A 66 -1.54 14.63 -2.25
CA ARG A 66 -1.12 16.03 -2.08
C ARG A 66 -0.21 16.51 -3.21
N CYS A 67 0.53 15.61 -3.86
CA CYS A 67 1.31 15.91 -5.06
C CYS A 67 0.45 16.02 -6.33
N GLY A 68 -0.86 15.81 -6.25
CA GLY A 68 -1.79 15.89 -7.37
C GLY A 68 -1.94 14.61 -8.18
N ALA A 69 -1.52 13.46 -7.66
CA ALA A 69 -1.72 12.16 -8.29
C ALA A 69 -3.16 11.64 -8.08
N ASP A 70 -3.62 10.79 -9.00
CA ASP A 70 -4.85 10.01 -8.86
C ASP A 70 -4.49 8.71 -8.14
N VAL A 71 -4.90 8.59 -6.85
CA VAL A 71 -4.35 7.57 -5.95
C VAL A 71 -5.38 6.51 -5.60
N THR A 72 -4.95 5.26 -5.70
CA THR A 72 -5.60 4.10 -5.11
C THR A 72 -4.71 3.51 -4.02
N GLY A 73 -5.23 3.34 -2.81
CA GLY A 73 -4.58 2.60 -1.74
C GLY A 73 -5.20 1.22 -1.58
N VAL A 74 -4.39 0.19 -1.40
CA VAL A 74 -4.84 -1.18 -1.15
C VAL A 74 -4.26 -1.72 0.15
N ASP A 75 -5.12 -2.35 0.95
CA ASP A 75 -4.72 -3.03 2.20
C ASP A 75 -5.69 -4.18 2.49
N TYR A 76 -5.22 -5.23 3.16
CA TYR A 76 -6.07 -6.37 3.52
C TYR A 76 -6.70 -6.23 4.91
N VAL A 77 -6.48 -5.11 5.62
CA VAL A 77 -7.06 -4.81 6.94
C VAL A 77 -8.12 -3.72 6.83
N PRO A 78 -9.43 -4.06 6.85
CA PRO A 78 -10.51 -3.10 6.66
C PRO A 78 -10.47 -1.92 7.64
N LEU A 79 -10.10 -2.16 8.89
CA LEU A 79 -10.01 -1.11 9.93
C LEU A 79 -8.98 -0.03 9.57
N LEU A 80 -7.86 -0.41 8.95
CA LEU A 80 -6.85 0.55 8.51
C LEU A 80 -7.37 1.39 7.33
N LEU A 81 -8.09 0.77 6.39
CA LEU A 81 -8.72 1.48 5.29
C LEU A 81 -9.79 2.47 5.76
N GLU A 82 -10.55 2.13 6.82
CA GLU A 82 -11.50 3.08 7.43
C GLU A 82 -10.79 4.31 8.00
N ARG A 83 -9.65 4.11 8.67
CA ARG A 83 -8.81 5.20 9.16
C ARG A 83 -8.24 6.05 8.02
N ALA A 84 -7.78 5.43 6.94
CA ALA A 84 -7.31 6.12 5.75
C ALA A 84 -8.43 6.97 5.11
N ARG A 85 -9.65 6.43 4.99
CA ARG A 85 -10.82 7.16 4.49
C ARG A 85 -11.15 8.38 5.37
N ALA A 86 -11.10 8.22 6.69
CA ALA A 86 -11.36 9.31 7.62
C ALA A 86 -10.34 10.44 7.45
N ARG A 87 -9.05 10.09 7.32
CA ARG A 87 -7.97 11.06 7.08
C ARG A 87 -8.12 11.77 5.75
N ALA A 88 -8.38 11.03 4.66
CA ALA A 88 -8.60 11.60 3.33
C ALA A 88 -9.73 12.63 3.35
N ARG A 89 -10.86 12.31 4.00
CA ARG A 89 -11.98 13.26 4.16
C ARG A 89 -11.59 14.50 4.95
N THR A 90 -10.85 14.35 6.04
CA THR A 90 -10.39 15.48 6.87
C THR A 90 -9.50 16.43 6.09
N GLU A 91 -8.66 15.90 5.19
CA GLU A 91 -7.75 16.67 4.35
C GLU A 91 -8.38 17.13 3.02
N GLY A 92 -9.63 16.73 2.73
CA GLY A 92 -10.29 17.04 1.47
C GLY A 92 -9.66 16.38 0.24
N LEU A 93 -8.96 15.25 0.43
CA LEU A 93 -8.28 14.50 -0.62
C LEU A 93 -9.17 13.38 -1.19
N ALA A 94 -9.17 13.24 -2.51
CA ALA A 94 -9.80 12.12 -3.19
C ALA A 94 -8.79 10.97 -3.31
N VAL A 95 -9.04 9.87 -2.60
CA VAL A 95 -8.24 8.64 -2.65
C VAL A 95 -9.19 7.46 -2.71
N ALA A 96 -9.04 6.60 -3.71
CA ALA A 96 -9.74 5.32 -3.75
C ALA A 96 -9.08 4.34 -2.77
N LEU A 97 -9.90 3.61 -1.97
CA LEU A 97 -9.38 2.67 -0.98
C LEU A 97 -10.07 1.32 -1.16
N VAL A 98 -9.28 0.31 -1.45
CA VAL A 98 -9.71 -1.03 -1.86
C VAL A 98 -9.15 -2.07 -0.89
N GLU A 99 -9.98 -3.03 -0.49
CA GLU A 99 -9.49 -4.20 0.23
C GLU A 99 -8.82 -5.17 -0.75
N GLY A 100 -7.60 -5.60 -0.42
CA GLY A 100 -6.85 -6.53 -1.27
C GLY A 100 -5.53 -6.95 -0.64
N ASP A 101 -5.02 -8.08 -1.13
CA ASP A 101 -3.76 -8.69 -0.70
C ASP A 101 -2.62 -8.28 -1.64
N ALA A 102 -1.50 -7.83 -1.09
CA ALA A 102 -0.30 -7.46 -1.86
C ALA A 102 0.25 -8.62 -2.70
N GLU A 103 -0.01 -9.87 -2.31
CA GLU A 103 0.41 -11.06 -3.06
C GLU A 103 -0.60 -11.48 -4.14
N CYS A 104 -1.77 -10.81 -4.22
CA CYS A 104 -2.81 -11.04 -5.23
C CYS A 104 -3.61 -9.74 -5.42
N LEU A 105 -3.02 -8.76 -6.08
CA LEU A 105 -3.61 -7.44 -6.24
C LEU A 105 -4.83 -7.48 -7.16
N PRO A 106 -5.98 -6.88 -6.75
CA PRO A 106 -7.23 -6.92 -7.51
C PRO A 106 -7.25 -5.92 -8.68
N PHE A 107 -6.14 -5.79 -9.39
CA PHE A 107 -5.97 -4.85 -10.50
C PHE A 107 -5.42 -5.57 -11.74
N GLY A 108 -5.72 -5.02 -12.91
CA GLY A 108 -5.17 -5.48 -14.19
C GLY A 108 -3.67 -5.20 -14.35
N ASP A 109 -3.05 -5.84 -15.33
CA ASP A 109 -1.65 -5.61 -15.69
C ASP A 109 -1.46 -4.18 -16.20
N ALA A 110 -0.30 -3.60 -15.92
CA ALA A 110 0.09 -2.28 -16.43
C ALA A 110 -0.99 -1.19 -16.22
N THR A 111 -1.59 -1.16 -15.03
CA THR A 111 -2.67 -0.21 -14.70
C THR A 111 -2.12 1.11 -14.17
N PHE A 112 -1.02 1.10 -13.42
CA PHE A 112 -0.54 2.27 -12.69
C PHE A 112 0.76 2.82 -13.27
N ASP A 113 0.91 4.14 -13.26
CA ASP A 113 2.14 4.83 -13.64
C ASP A 113 3.22 4.70 -12.57
N ALA A 114 2.78 4.62 -11.30
CA ALA A 114 3.67 4.37 -10.18
C ALA A 114 3.03 3.45 -9.13
N VAL A 115 3.86 2.64 -8.48
CA VAL A 115 3.46 1.75 -7.40
C VAL A 115 4.36 2.05 -6.20
N LEU A 116 3.74 2.47 -5.10
CA LEU A 116 4.42 2.83 -3.86
C LEU A 116 4.14 1.80 -2.77
N SER A 117 5.07 1.62 -1.84
CA SER A 117 4.82 0.90 -0.59
C SER A 117 5.74 1.40 0.52
N CYS A 118 5.21 2.20 1.44
CA CYS A 118 5.99 2.77 2.53
C CYS A 118 5.82 1.93 3.82
N VAL A 119 6.85 1.16 4.19
CA VAL A 119 6.82 0.30 5.40
C VAL A 119 5.61 -0.66 5.36
N GLY A 120 5.31 -1.22 4.22
CA GLY A 120 4.13 -2.05 3.98
C GLY A 120 4.48 -3.43 3.42
N VAL A 121 4.81 -3.53 2.14
CA VAL A 121 5.03 -4.80 1.42
C VAL A 121 6.16 -5.65 2.00
N MET A 122 7.09 -5.05 2.72
CA MET A 122 8.16 -5.77 3.44
C MET A 122 7.62 -6.79 4.46
N PHE A 123 6.37 -6.68 4.87
CA PHE A 123 5.72 -7.63 5.79
C PHE A 123 4.93 -8.72 5.06
N ALA A 124 4.87 -8.71 3.73
CA ALA A 124 4.22 -9.78 2.97
C ALA A 124 4.94 -11.12 3.24
N PRO A 125 4.23 -12.18 3.62
CA PRO A 125 4.85 -13.48 3.87
C PRO A 125 5.53 -14.07 2.64
N ASP A 126 4.93 -13.95 1.46
CA ASP A 126 5.51 -14.30 0.18
C ASP A 126 5.99 -13.03 -0.56
N GLN A 127 7.21 -12.59 -0.21
CA GLN A 127 7.79 -11.38 -0.76
C GLN A 127 8.06 -11.46 -2.26
N GLU A 128 8.39 -12.65 -2.76
CA GLU A 128 8.60 -12.85 -4.20
C GLU A 128 7.27 -12.66 -4.96
N ARG A 129 6.20 -13.23 -4.46
CA ARG A 129 4.86 -13.06 -5.04
C ARG A 129 4.41 -11.62 -4.99
N ALA A 130 4.61 -10.94 -3.85
CA ALA A 130 4.28 -9.52 -3.73
C ALA A 130 5.08 -8.67 -4.73
N ALA A 131 6.38 -8.91 -4.88
CA ALA A 131 7.22 -8.20 -5.85
C ALA A 131 6.74 -8.43 -7.30
N GLN A 132 6.34 -9.66 -7.66
CA GLN A 132 5.78 -9.97 -8.97
C GLN A 132 4.47 -9.20 -9.23
N GLU A 133 3.61 -9.07 -8.23
CA GLU A 133 2.37 -8.29 -8.33
C GLU A 133 2.62 -6.79 -8.50
N LEU A 134 3.58 -6.21 -7.74
CA LEU A 134 3.99 -4.82 -7.93
C LEU A 134 4.46 -4.55 -9.37
N LEU A 135 5.30 -5.45 -9.90
CA LEU A 135 5.78 -5.36 -11.28
C LEU A 135 4.64 -5.53 -12.31
N ARG A 136 3.74 -6.47 -12.07
CA ARG A 136 2.62 -6.77 -12.98
C ARG A 136 1.68 -5.58 -13.15
N VAL A 137 1.32 -4.91 -12.05
CA VAL A 137 0.35 -3.80 -12.08
C VAL A 137 0.99 -2.47 -12.50
N CYS A 138 2.31 -2.34 -12.43
CA CYS A 138 3.05 -1.17 -12.88
C CYS A 138 3.20 -1.18 -14.40
N ARG A 139 2.97 -0.04 -15.02
CA ARG A 139 3.19 0.14 -16.48
C ARG A 139 4.66 0.01 -16.83
N PRO A 140 5.00 -0.52 -18.03
CA PRO A 140 6.36 -0.45 -18.55
C PRO A 140 6.89 0.99 -18.54
N GLY A 141 8.06 1.19 -17.94
CA GLY A 141 8.64 2.52 -17.76
C GLY A 141 8.09 3.30 -16.56
N GLY A 142 7.16 2.72 -15.80
CA GLY A 142 6.64 3.29 -14.56
C GLY A 142 7.64 3.20 -13.39
N THR A 143 7.28 3.82 -12.28
CA THR A 143 8.09 3.88 -11.06
C THR A 143 7.60 2.89 -10.01
N ILE A 144 8.50 2.13 -9.39
CA ILE A 144 8.21 1.37 -8.15
C ILE A 144 9.12 1.91 -7.05
N ALA A 145 8.55 2.31 -5.89
CA ALA A 145 9.26 2.93 -4.80
C ALA A 145 8.72 2.51 -3.41
#